data_309d859a0eff8f5137f589c7be52895e
#
_entry.id   309d859a0eff8f5137f589c7be52895e
#
_cell.length_a   1.000
_cell.length_b   1.000
_cell.length_c   1.000
_cell.angle_alpha   90.00
_cell.angle_beta   90.00
_cell.angle_gamma   90.00
#
_symmetry.space_group_name_H-M   'P 1'
#
loop_
_entity.id
_entity.type
_entity.pdbx_description
1 polymer ?
#
loop_
_entity_poly.entity_id
_entity_poly.type
_entity_poly.pdbx_seq_one_letter_code
_entity_poly.pdbx_strand_id
1 'polypeptide(L)'
;ISLMIVLLGVLAITNLPVTQFPAISPPKVNIVAAYPGANNELMIKSVIIPLERAINGVPGMKYMASTAGNDGEASINVIFNLGTDANQASINIQNRVASVVNKLPPIVVREGVKITREEPNMLMYINLFSKDPSMNQKFLFNFADINLLSEIKRIDGVGVADILGNREYAMRIWLKPDRMLAYKISADEVMES
;
A
#
# COMPACT_ATOMS: atom_id res chain seq x y z
N ILE A 1 -15.52 -52.02 11.83
CA ILE A 1 -15.11 -50.94 12.74
C ILE A 1 -13.79 -50.34 12.28
N SER A 2 -12.72 -51.08 11.98
CA SER A 2 -11.41 -50.57 11.53
C SER A 2 -11.51 -49.75 10.22
N LEU A 3 -12.27 -50.21 9.23
CA LEU A 3 -12.50 -49.50 7.96
C LEU A 3 -13.18 -48.13 8.19
N MET A 4 -14.10 -48.06 9.15
CA MET A 4 -14.81 -46.81 9.49
C MET A 4 -13.89 -45.79 10.16
N ILE A 5 -12.97 -46.26 11.02
CA ILE A 5 -11.96 -45.38 11.62
C ILE A 5 -10.98 -44.83 10.60
N VAL A 6 -10.54 -45.65 9.65
CA VAL A 6 -9.66 -45.18 8.53
C VAL A 6 -10.37 -44.16 7.68
N LEU A 7 -11.63 -44.38 7.34
CA LEU A 7 -12.42 -43.46 6.52
C LEU A 7 -12.66 -42.11 7.21
N LEU A 8 -12.96 -42.14 8.52
CA LEU A 8 -13.08 -40.94 9.35
C LEU A 8 -11.73 -40.22 9.48
N GLY A 9 -10.61 -40.95 9.61
CA GLY A 9 -9.26 -40.37 9.64
C GLY A 9 -8.90 -39.63 8.37
N VAL A 10 -9.17 -40.23 7.20
CA VAL A 10 -8.93 -39.58 5.91
C VAL A 10 -9.80 -38.32 5.75
N LEU A 11 -11.07 -38.38 6.11
CA LEU A 11 -11.98 -37.21 6.09
C LEU A 11 -11.52 -36.12 7.06
N ALA A 12 -11.00 -36.47 8.21
CA ALA A 12 -10.46 -35.52 9.18
C ALA A 12 -9.21 -34.81 8.61
N ILE A 13 -8.27 -35.54 7.99
CA ILE A 13 -7.05 -34.97 7.40
C ILE A 13 -7.37 -33.99 6.28
N THR A 14 -8.34 -34.29 5.41
CA THR A 14 -8.72 -33.41 4.30
C THR A 14 -9.41 -32.13 4.76
N ASN A 15 -10.03 -32.14 5.93
CA ASN A 15 -10.74 -30.97 6.48
C ASN A 15 -9.94 -30.20 7.54
N LEU A 16 -8.77 -30.70 7.96
CA LEU A 16 -7.93 -29.93 8.88
C LEU A 16 -7.27 -28.76 8.14
N PRO A 17 -7.49 -27.52 8.61
CA PRO A 17 -6.77 -26.37 8.06
C PRO A 17 -5.29 -26.49 8.43
N VAL A 18 -4.43 -26.79 7.45
CA VAL A 18 -2.98 -26.82 7.64
C VAL A 18 -2.46 -25.40 7.41
N THR A 19 -2.46 -24.58 8.44
CA THR A 19 -1.80 -23.28 8.44
C THR A 19 -0.55 -23.36 9.30
N GLN A 20 0.57 -22.90 8.79
CA GLN A 20 1.84 -22.86 9.55
C GLN A 20 1.76 -21.92 10.75
N PHE A 21 0.94 -20.89 10.65
CA PHE A 21 0.60 -19.97 11.73
C PHE A 21 -0.92 -19.79 11.80
N PRO A 22 -1.53 -19.92 13.00
CA PRO A 22 -2.94 -19.58 13.14
C PRO A 22 -3.14 -18.10 12.78
N ALA A 23 -4.27 -17.78 12.13
CA ALA A 23 -4.66 -16.39 11.80
C ALA A 23 -5.03 -15.61 13.08
N ILE A 24 -4.02 -15.34 13.93
CA ILE A 24 -4.17 -14.63 15.22
C ILE A 24 -4.07 -13.11 15.03
N SER A 25 -3.57 -12.66 13.89
CA SER A 25 -3.46 -11.23 13.60
C SER A 25 -4.78 -10.69 13.11
N PRO A 26 -5.32 -9.64 13.75
CA PRO A 26 -6.50 -8.96 13.26
C PRO A 26 -6.21 -8.33 11.89
N PRO A 27 -7.15 -8.35 10.95
CA PRO A 27 -7.01 -7.68 9.67
C PRO A 27 -6.73 -6.19 9.87
N LYS A 28 -5.82 -5.65 9.06
CA LYS A 28 -5.48 -4.23 9.08
C LYS A 28 -5.59 -3.64 7.68
N VAL A 29 -6.07 -2.42 7.61
CA VAL A 29 -6.08 -1.62 6.38
C VAL A 29 -5.34 -0.32 6.65
N ASN A 30 -4.34 -0.04 5.84
CA ASN A 30 -3.56 1.20 5.90
C ASN A 30 -4.03 2.16 4.81
N ILE A 31 -4.23 3.41 5.20
CA ILE A 31 -4.64 4.50 4.33
C ILE A 31 -3.55 5.54 4.38
N VAL A 32 -2.94 5.83 3.23
CA VAL A 32 -1.86 6.81 3.10
C VAL A 32 -2.34 7.95 2.21
N ALA A 33 -2.10 9.18 2.65
CA ALA A 33 -2.38 10.38 1.90
C ALA A 33 -1.15 11.29 1.92
N ALA A 34 -0.79 11.87 0.77
CA ALA A 34 0.32 12.80 0.64
C ALA A 34 -0.20 14.22 0.42
N TYR A 35 0.35 15.17 1.17
CA TYR A 35 0.13 16.60 1.01
C TYR A 35 1.49 17.32 1.01
N PRO A 36 2.22 17.32 -0.12
CA PRO A 36 3.52 17.93 -0.22
C PRO A 36 3.54 19.38 0.27
N GLY A 37 4.50 19.70 1.14
CA GLY A 37 4.62 21.05 1.72
C GLY A 37 3.74 21.34 2.93
N ALA A 38 2.85 20.43 3.33
CA ALA A 38 2.07 20.58 4.56
C ALA A 38 2.90 20.18 5.79
N ASN A 39 2.70 20.90 6.89
CA ASN A 39 3.17 20.48 8.19
C ASN A 39 2.17 19.51 8.85
N ASN A 40 2.56 18.90 9.98
CA ASN A 40 1.72 17.93 10.68
C ASN A 40 0.38 18.51 11.13
N GLU A 41 0.33 19.76 11.57
CA GLU A 41 -0.90 20.39 12.04
C GLU A 41 -1.92 20.57 10.91
N LEU A 42 -1.45 21.03 9.75
CA LEU A 42 -2.27 21.16 8.54
C LEU A 42 -2.74 19.80 8.05
N MET A 43 -1.85 18.78 8.05
CA MET A 43 -2.20 17.40 7.72
C MET A 43 -3.30 16.84 8.60
N ILE A 44 -3.20 17.04 9.92
CA ILE A 44 -4.22 16.57 10.87
C ILE A 44 -5.56 17.23 10.58
N LYS A 45 -5.59 18.56 10.46
CA LYS A 45 -6.84 19.30 10.27
C LYS A 45 -7.50 19.09 8.93
N SER A 46 -6.70 19.05 7.85
CA SER A 46 -7.22 19.07 6.47
C SER A 46 -7.36 17.69 5.86
N VAL A 47 -6.66 16.68 6.35
CA VAL A 47 -6.63 15.34 5.75
C VAL A 47 -7.09 14.28 6.75
N ILE A 48 -6.44 14.16 7.91
CA ILE A 48 -6.71 13.08 8.86
C ILE A 48 -8.13 13.20 9.42
N ILE A 49 -8.50 14.35 10.00
CA ILE A 49 -9.82 14.52 10.64
C ILE A 49 -10.99 14.23 9.68
N PRO A 50 -11.02 14.76 8.43
CA PRO A 50 -12.06 14.41 7.47
C PRO A 50 -12.12 12.91 7.13
N LEU A 51 -10.95 12.28 6.94
CA LEU A 51 -10.88 10.86 6.65
C LEU A 51 -11.33 10.01 7.84
N GLU A 52 -10.83 10.27 9.04
CA GLU A 52 -11.23 9.55 10.26
C GLU A 52 -12.73 9.64 10.50
N ARG A 53 -13.32 10.83 10.35
CA ARG A 53 -14.78 11.00 10.49
C ARG A 53 -15.56 10.16 9.49
N ALA A 54 -15.08 10.03 8.27
CA ALA A 54 -15.72 9.22 7.26
C ALA A 54 -15.58 7.72 7.52
N ILE A 55 -14.39 7.30 7.94
CA ILE A 55 -14.05 5.90 8.18
C ILE A 55 -14.68 5.40 9.49
N ASN A 56 -14.88 6.28 10.46
CA ASN A 56 -15.45 5.89 11.74
C ASN A 56 -16.78 5.16 11.58
N GLY A 57 -16.94 4.04 12.28
CA GLY A 57 -18.12 3.19 12.22
C GLY A 57 -18.17 2.25 11.00
N VAL A 58 -17.03 1.95 10.37
CA VAL A 58 -16.95 0.84 9.41
C VAL A 58 -17.23 -0.49 10.13
N PRO A 59 -18.08 -1.37 9.58
CA PRO A 59 -18.42 -2.65 10.20
C PRO A 59 -17.16 -3.47 10.52
N GLY A 60 -17.10 -4.03 11.71
CA GLY A 60 -15.99 -4.85 12.17
C GLY A 60 -14.76 -4.08 12.63
N MET A 61 -14.74 -2.73 12.55
CA MET A 61 -13.63 -1.92 13.04
C MET A 61 -13.51 -2.03 14.56
N LYS A 62 -12.28 -2.28 15.04
CA LYS A 62 -11.93 -2.31 16.46
C LYS A 62 -11.46 -0.94 16.94
N TYR A 63 -10.47 -0.38 16.26
CA TYR A 63 -9.95 0.97 16.47
C TYR A 63 -9.16 1.45 15.25
N MET A 64 -8.87 2.73 15.20
CA MET A 64 -7.96 3.32 14.22
C MET A 64 -6.90 4.14 14.93
N ALA A 65 -5.73 4.25 14.33
CA ALA A 65 -4.60 5.05 14.79
C ALA A 65 -4.02 5.82 13.62
N SER A 66 -3.84 7.12 13.77
CA SER A 66 -3.35 8.00 12.71
C SER A 66 -2.04 8.66 13.10
N THR A 67 -1.18 8.83 12.12
CA THR A 67 0.09 9.56 12.24
C THR A 67 0.20 10.58 11.12
N ALA A 68 0.76 11.75 11.44
CA ALA A 68 1.10 12.79 10.48
C ALA A 68 2.58 13.12 10.59
N GLY A 69 3.29 13.03 9.48
CA GLY A 69 4.67 13.47 9.36
C GLY A 69 4.79 14.96 9.03
N ASN A 70 5.96 15.54 9.29
CA ASN A 70 6.31 16.90 8.82
C ASN A 70 6.79 16.91 7.36
N ASP A 71 6.89 15.76 6.75
CA ASP A 71 7.19 15.52 5.33
C ASP A 71 5.96 15.65 4.42
N GLY A 72 4.79 15.91 5.03
CA GLY A 72 3.54 15.99 4.30
C GLY A 72 2.91 14.62 4.00
N GLU A 73 3.28 13.57 4.73
CA GLU A 73 2.64 12.27 4.64
C GLU A 73 1.77 11.98 5.88
N ALA A 74 0.57 11.45 5.65
CA ALA A 74 -0.32 10.98 6.68
C ALA A 74 -0.65 9.50 6.48
N SER A 75 -0.69 8.75 7.56
CA SER A 75 -1.07 7.35 7.58
C SER A 75 -2.16 7.10 8.62
N ILE A 76 -3.22 6.39 8.22
CA ILE A 76 -4.31 5.95 9.08
C ILE A 76 -4.36 4.43 9.05
N ASN A 77 -4.07 3.80 10.17
CA ASN A 77 -4.12 2.36 10.35
C ASN A 77 -5.46 1.97 10.98
N VAL A 78 -6.28 1.25 10.25
CA VAL A 78 -7.56 0.74 10.73
C VAL A 78 -7.43 -0.74 11.06
N ILE A 79 -7.67 -1.10 12.31
CA ILE A 79 -7.58 -2.45 12.83
C ILE A 79 -8.99 -3.01 13.03
N PHE A 80 -9.24 -4.21 12.53
CA PHE A 80 -10.52 -4.89 12.58
C PHE A 80 -10.56 -5.98 13.63
N ASN A 81 -11.76 -6.46 13.95
CA ASN A 81 -11.94 -7.61 14.82
C ASN A 81 -11.48 -8.91 14.12
N LEU A 82 -11.04 -9.87 14.90
CA LEU A 82 -10.71 -11.21 14.38
C LEU A 82 -11.94 -11.82 13.67
N GLY A 83 -11.70 -12.44 12.51
CA GLY A 83 -12.75 -13.03 11.69
C GLY A 83 -13.42 -12.05 10.72
N THR A 84 -13.07 -10.77 10.73
CA THR A 84 -13.53 -9.83 9.70
C THR A 84 -12.85 -10.13 8.37
N ASP A 85 -13.63 -10.18 7.27
CA ASP A 85 -13.06 -10.31 5.93
C ASP A 85 -12.30 -9.03 5.55
N ALA A 86 -10.99 -9.18 5.35
CA ALA A 86 -10.10 -8.07 4.99
C ALA A 86 -10.46 -7.43 3.63
N ASN A 87 -10.99 -8.21 2.68
CA ASN A 87 -11.44 -7.69 1.38
C ASN A 87 -12.63 -6.78 1.56
N GLN A 88 -13.65 -7.26 2.26
CA GLN A 88 -14.87 -6.49 2.51
C GLN A 88 -14.58 -5.25 3.34
N ALA A 89 -13.69 -5.36 4.33
CA ALA A 89 -13.25 -4.23 5.14
C ALA A 89 -12.58 -3.14 4.28
N SER A 90 -11.69 -3.54 3.37
CA SER A 90 -11.01 -2.62 2.44
C SER A 90 -12.01 -1.92 1.50
N ILE A 91 -12.96 -2.65 0.93
CA ILE A 91 -14.02 -2.10 0.06
C ILE A 91 -14.86 -1.08 0.84
N ASN A 92 -15.26 -1.41 2.07
CA ASN A 92 -16.04 -0.50 2.91
C ASN A 92 -15.28 0.80 3.21
N ILE A 93 -13.97 0.71 3.48
CA ILE A 93 -13.10 1.88 3.67
C ILE A 93 -13.02 2.69 2.38
N GLN A 94 -12.77 2.05 1.23
CA GLN A 94 -12.68 2.73 -0.07
C GLN A 94 -13.95 3.52 -0.37
N ASN A 95 -15.11 2.93 -0.17
CA ASN A 95 -16.40 3.59 -0.39
C ASN A 95 -16.57 4.82 0.51
N ARG A 96 -16.16 4.72 1.78
CA ARG A 96 -16.25 5.85 2.72
C ARG A 96 -15.24 6.94 2.41
N VAL A 97 -14.01 6.58 2.08
CA VAL A 97 -12.99 7.55 1.63
C VAL A 97 -13.44 8.26 0.36
N ALA A 98 -13.97 7.53 -0.63
CA ALA A 98 -14.49 8.11 -1.87
C ALA A 98 -15.58 9.16 -1.63
N SER A 99 -16.42 8.96 -0.60
CA SER A 99 -17.50 9.92 -0.27
C SER A 99 -17.01 11.26 0.27
N VAL A 100 -15.75 11.35 0.71
CA VAL A 100 -15.18 12.57 1.30
C VAL A 100 -13.98 13.13 0.54
N VAL A 101 -13.52 12.45 -0.52
CA VAL A 101 -12.38 12.89 -1.35
C VAL A 101 -12.55 14.36 -1.78
N ASN A 102 -13.75 14.76 -2.19
CA ASN A 102 -14.05 16.13 -2.64
C ASN A 102 -13.92 17.19 -1.52
N LYS A 103 -13.79 16.78 -0.26
CA LYS A 103 -13.58 17.68 0.88
C LYS A 103 -12.11 17.84 1.26
N LEU A 104 -11.24 17.06 0.63
CA LEU A 104 -9.79 17.11 0.84
C LEU A 104 -9.16 18.24 0.00
N PRO A 105 -7.99 18.75 0.40
CA PRO A 105 -7.25 19.72 -0.40
C PRO A 105 -6.99 19.21 -1.83
N PRO A 106 -7.05 20.08 -2.86
CA PRO A 106 -6.88 19.69 -4.26
C PRO A 106 -5.58 18.92 -4.55
N ILE A 107 -4.49 19.25 -3.86
CA ILE A 107 -3.21 18.56 -3.98
C ILE A 107 -3.34 17.11 -3.51
N VAL A 108 -4.01 16.86 -2.37
CA VAL A 108 -4.23 15.50 -1.86
C VAL A 108 -5.11 14.69 -2.79
N VAL A 109 -6.11 15.33 -3.41
CA VAL A 109 -6.98 14.68 -4.41
C VAL A 109 -6.18 14.29 -5.65
N ARG A 110 -5.27 15.15 -6.10
CA ARG A 110 -4.39 14.90 -7.25
C ARG A 110 -3.38 13.77 -6.98
N GLU A 111 -2.73 13.77 -5.82
CA GLU A 111 -1.80 12.71 -5.41
C GLU A 111 -2.52 11.38 -5.15
N GLY A 112 -3.80 11.46 -4.76
CA GLY A 112 -4.65 10.32 -4.44
C GLY A 112 -4.47 9.81 -3.02
N VAL A 113 -5.51 9.14 -2.53
CA VAL A 113 -5.49 8.44 -1.22
C VAL A 113 -5.28 6.96 -1.50
N LYS A 114 -4.13 6.44 -1.08
CA LYS A 114 -3.77 5.04 -1.27
C LYS A 114 -4.31 4.20 -0.12
N ILE A 115 -5.06 3.15 -0.45
CA ILE A 115 -5.62 2.22 0.54
C ILE A 115 -5.03 0.84 0.26
N THR A 116 -4.31 0.31 1.24
CA THR A 116 -3.64 -0.98 1.16
C THR A 116 -4.05 -1.87 2.32
N ARG A 117 -4.25 -3.15 2.04
CA ARG A 117 -4.38 -4.15 3.09
C ARG A 117 -2.99 -4.49 3.60
N GLU A 118 -2.84 -4.56 4.90
CA GLU A 118 -1.62 -5.03 5.52
C GLU A 118 -1.77 -6.53 5.78
N GLU A 119 -1.05 -7.33 5.00
CA GLU A 119 -0.98 -8.77 5.22
C GLU A 119 0.12 -9.04 6.27
N PRO A 120 -0.24 -9.56 7.45
CA PRO A 120 0.73 -9.71 8.54
C PRO A 120 1.75 -10.83 8.30
N ASN A 121 1.51 -11.70 7.32
CA ASN A 121 2.33 -12.87 7.07
C ASN A 121 3.12 -12.72 5.77
N MET A 122 4.43 -12.56 5.92
CA MET A 122 5.35 -12.64 4.80
C MET A 122 5.61 -14.11 4.48
N LEU A 123 5.29 -14.53 3.26
CA LEU A 123 5.41 -15.90 2.80
C LEU A 123 6.87 -16.29 2.54
N MET A 124 7.60 -15.43 1.80
CA MET A 124 9.01 -15.68 1.47
C MET A 124 9.74 -14.39 1.11
N TYR A 125 11.07 -14.45 1.23
CA TYR A 125 12.00 -13.47 0.68
C TYR A 125 12.71 -14.06 -0.52
N ILE A 126 12.73 -13.33 -1.62
CA ILE A 126 13.47 -13.71 -2.83
C ILE A 126 14.66 -12.78 -2.96
N ASN A 127 15.87 -13.31 -2.88
CA ASN A 127 17.09 -12.55 -3.06
C ASN A 127 17.60 -12.66 -4.48
N LEU A 128 17.69 -11.52 -5.17
CA LEU A 128 18.26 -11.42 -6.51
C LEU A 128 19.72 -10.96 -6.41
N PHE A 129 20.64 -11.72 -7.01
CA PHE A 129 22.05 -11.37 -7.04
C PHE A 129 22.64 -11.67 -8.42
N SER A 130 23.70 -10.94 -8.80
CA SER A 130 24.49 -11.21 -10.01
C SER A 130 25.93 -11.46 -9.64
N LYS A 131 26.58 -12.37 -10.38
CA LYS A 131 28.03 -12.60 -10.33
C LYS A 131 28.78 -11.65 -11.26
N ASP A 132 28.09 -10.96 -12.17
CA ASP A 132 28.68 -10.00 -13.09
C ASP A 132 28.81 -8.62 -12.42
N PRO A 133 30.03 -8.07 -12.27
CA PRO A 133 30.25 -6.76 -11.67
C PRO A 133 29.59 -5.60 -12.43
N SER A 134 29.28 -5.77 -13.71
CA SER A 134 28.60 -4.77 -14.53
C SER A 134 27.13 -4.56 -14.13
N MET A 135 26.51 -5.60 -13.56
CA MET A 135 25.13 -5.58 -13.08
C MET A 135 25.06 -5.02 -11.66
N ASN A 136 25.01 -3.70 -11.57
CA ASN A 136 24.92 -3.03 -10.29
C ASN A 136 23.53 -3.18 -9.63
N GLN A 137 23.42 -2.77 -8.36
CA GLN A 137 22.17 -2.88 -7.59
C GLN A 137 20.98 -2.17 -8.26
N LYS A 138 21.21 -1.05 -8.96
CA LYS A 138 20.16 -0.32 -9.68
C LYS A 138 19.62 -1.13 -10.85
N PHE A 139 20.53 -1.79 -11.59
CA PHE A 139 20.12 -2.68 -12.69
C PHE A 139 19.28 -3.84 -12.17
N LEU A 140 19.72 -4.50 -11.09
CA LEU A 140 18.99 -5.61 -10.49
C LEU A 140 17.60 -5.18 -9.99
N PHE A 141 17.50 -4.01 -9.38
CA PHE A 141 16.22 -3.46 -8.95
C PHE A 141 15.27 -3.24 -10.14
N ASN A 142 15.74 -2.56 -11.18
CA ASN A 142 14.94 -2.27 -12.37
C ASN A 142 14.54 -3.56 -13.12
N PHE A 143 15.45 -4.54 -13.19
CA PHE A 143 15.16 -5.84 -13.77
C PHE A 143 14.07 -6.58 -12.96
N ALA A 144 14.17 -6.57 -11.63
CA ALA A 144 13.19 -7.18 -10.75
C ALA A 144 11.82 -6.51 -10.86
N ASP A 145 11.78 -5.17 -10.91
CA ASP A 145 10.54 -4.41 -11.02
C ASP A 145 9.80 -4.68 -12.34
N ILE A 146 10.52 -4.61 -13.45
CA ILE A 146 9.92 -4.78 -14.78
C ILE A 146 9.55 -6.25 -15.07
N ASN A 147 10.45 -7.19 -14.77
CA ASN A 147 10.32 -8.57 -15.24
C ASN A 147 9.78 -9.52 -14.16
N LEU A 148 10.24 -9.41 -12.91
CA LEU A 148 9.91 -10.38 -11.88
C LEU A 148 8.66 -9.98 -11.09
N LEU A 149 8.55 -8.73 -10.68
CA LEU A 149 7.46 -8.27 -9.83
C LEU A 149 6.09 -8.46 -10.51
N SER A 150 6.02 -8.16 -11.80
CA SER A 150 4.81 -8.31 -12.60
C SER A 150 4.39 -9.77 -12.74
N GLU A 151 5.35 -10.67 -12.93
CA GLU A 151 5.07 -12.12 -13.04
C GLU A 151 4.66 -12.72 -11.69
N ILE A 152 5.34 -12.33 -10.60
CA ILE A 152 4.98 -12.79 -9.25
C ILE A 152 3.57 -12.34 -8.87
N LYS A 153 3.20 -11.09 -9.17
CA LYS A 153 1.84 -10.57 -8.89
C LYS A 153 0.73 -11.27 -9.66
N ARG A 154 1.05 -11.97 -10.76
CA ARG A 154 0.07 -12.74 -11.55
C ARG A 154 -0.16 -14.15 -11.02
N ILE A 155 0.70 -14.64 -10.12
CA ILE A 155 0.54 -15.98 -9.55
C ILE A 155 -0.70 -15.99 -8.66
N ASP A 156 -1.59 -16.94 -8.90
CA ASP A 156 -2.79 -17.11 -8.08
C ASP A 156 -2.42 -17.40 -6.62
N GLY A 157 -3.07 -16.70 -5.69
CA GLY A 157 -2.77 -16.78 -4.26
C GLY A 157 -1.71 -15.79 -3.75
N VAL A 158 -1.04 -15.03 -4.62
CA VAL A 158 -0.14 -13.94 -4.20
C VAL A 158 -0.94 -12.67 -3.93
N GLY A 159 -1.08 -12.30 -2.66
CA GLY A 159 -1.81 -11.09 -2.26
C GLY A 159 -1.00 -9.80 -2.46
N VAL A 160 0.28 -9.82 -2.09
CA VAL A 160 1.20 -8.68 -2.20
C VAL A 160 2.58 -9.19 -2.58
N ALA A 161 3.23 -8.49 -3.50
CA ALA A 161 4.66 -8.65 -3.79
C ALA A 161 5.27 -7.27 -3.94
N ASP A 162 6.37 -7.03 -3.21
CA ASP A 162 7.06 -5.75 -3.18
C ASP A 162 8.58 -5.94 -3.14
N ILE A 163 9.34 -4.96 -3.67
CA ILE A 163 10.80 -4.98 -3.65
C ILE A 163 11.28 -4.15 -2.47
N LEU A 164 12.06 -4.79 -1.58
CA LEU A 164 12.67 -4.10 -0.46
C LEU A 164 13.84 -3.23 -0.94
N GLY A 165 13.82 -1.95 -0.58
CA GLY A 165 14.86 -0.99 -0.95
C GLY A 165 14.55 -0.26 -2.24
N ASN A 166 13.92 0.89 -2.13
CA ASN A 166 13.60 1.75 -3.27
C ASN A 166 14.88 2.28 -3.93
N ARG A 167 15.10 1.93 -5.20
CA ARG A 167 16.20 2.37 -6.06
C ARG A 167 15.70 2.73 -7.46
N GLU A 168 14.52 3.31 -7.55
CA GLU A 168 13.93 3.75 -8.82
C GLU A 168 14.82 4.74 -9.55
N TYR A 169 14.87 4.62 -10.87
CA TYR A 169 15.49 5.63 -11.71
C TYR A 169 14.61 6.87 -11.70
N ALA A 170 15.17 7.98 -11.27
CA ALA A 170 14.53 9.28 -11.37
C ALA A 170 15.27 10.15 -12.39
N MET A 171 14.57 10.73 -13.32
CA MET A 171 15.10 11.77 -14.21
C MET A 171 14.96 13.10 -13.49
N ARG A 172 16.10 13.76 -13.22
CA ARG A 172 16.12 15.11 -12.65
C ARG A 172 16.30 16.12 -13.76
N ILE A 173 15.29 16.95 -13.97
CA ILE A 173 15.31 18.02 -14.96
C ILE A 173 15.65 19.32 -14.25
N TRP A 174 16.79 19.92 -14.62
CA TRP A 174 17.24 21.19 -14.08
C TRP A 174 16.83 22.31 -15.05
N LEU A 175 15.89 23.13 -14.62
CA LEU A 175 15.46 24.30 -15.39
C LEU A 175 16.49 25.42 -15.23
N LYS A 176 16.82 26.11 -16.33
CA LYS A 176 17.68 27.30 -16.34
C LYS A 176 16.81 28.54 -16.42
N PRO A 177 16.66 29.34 -15.34
CA PRO A 177 15.77 30.49 -15.30
C PRO A 177 16.05 31.51 -16.40
N ASP A 178 17.33 31.75 -16.70
CA ASP A 178 17.75 32.71 -17.73
C ASP A 178 17.25 32.31 -19.14
N ARG A 179 17.27 31.01 -19.45
CA ARG A 179 16.75 30.51 -20.72
C ARG A 179 15.23 30.53 -20.76
N MET A 180 14.59 30.18 -19.66
CA MET A 180 13.13 30.25 -19.54
C MET A 180 12.64 31.67 -19.77
N LEU A 181 13.32 32.66 -19.18
CA LEU A 181 13.02 34.06 -19.38
C LEU A 181 13.20 34.50 -20.86
N ALA A 182 14.27 34.02 -21.49
CA ALA A 182 14.54 34.32 -22.91
C ALA A 182 13.46 33.76 -23.86
N TYR A 183 12.92 32.57 -23.54
CA TYR A 183 11.86 31.91 -24.29
C TYR A 183 10.46 32.28 -23.81
N LYS A 184 10.32 33.07 -22.74
CA LYS A 184 9.05 33.46 -22.11
C LYS A 184 8.20 32.25 -21.70
N ILE A 185 8.84 31.20 -21.21
CA ILE A 185 8.21 29.96 -20.76
C ILE A 185 8.23 29.93 -19.23
N SER A 186 7.08 29.61 -18.61
CA SER A 186 6.95 29.42 -17.17
C SER A 186 7.35 28.00 -16.75
N ALA A 187 7.66 27.81 -15.46
CA ALA A 187 7.94 26.48 -14.92
C ALA A 187 6.73 25.55 -15.03
N ASP A 188 5.53 26.11 -14.91
CA ASP A 188 4.28 25.34 -14.99
C ASP A 188 4.05 24.81 -16.41
N GLU A 189 4.35 25.62 -17.45
CA GLU A 189 4.27 25.18 -18.85
C GLU A 189 5.24 24.04 -19.18
N VAL A 190 6.42 24.01 -18.53
CA VAL A 190 7.38 22.90 -18.70
C VAL A 190 6.90 21.64 -17.96
N MET A 191 6.13 21.78 -16.88
CA MET A 191 5.60 20.62 -16.14
C MET A 191 4.36 19.99 -16.81
N GLU A 192 3.65 20.76 -17.65
CA GLU A 192 2.47 20.30 -18.38
C GLU A 192 2.80 19.65 -19.74
N SER A 193 4.03 19.83 -20.25
CA SER A 193 4.50 19.29 -21.55
C SER A 193 5.18 17.92 -21.41
#